data_7dea6f019a5638c2adb71b838cf8000a
#
_entry.id   7dea6f019a5638c2adb71b838cf8000a
#
_cell.length_a   1.000
_cell.length_b   1.000
_cell.length_c   1.000
_cell.angle_alpha   90.00
_cell.angle_beta   90.00
_cell.angle_gamma   90.00
#
_symmetry.space_group_name_H-M   'P 1'
#
loop_
_entity.id
_entity.type
_entity.pdbx_description
1 polymer ?
#
loop_
_entity_poly.entity_id
_entity_poly.type
_entity_poly.pdbx_seq_one_letter_code
_entity_poly.pdbx_strand_id
1 'polypeptide(L)'
;MCIRDSYDPSHYVLQCLNYLDHIDIYHERIKMFHVKDAEFNPSGRQGVYGGYQSWINRAGRFRSLGDGQVDFKSIFSKRSGYNFDGWAVLEWECCIKSPEQGAAEGAPFIQNHIIEVTDKAFDDFASSGTDEQANKKILGI
;
A
#
# COMPACT_ATOMS: atom_id res chain seq x y z
N MET A 1 9.02 -17.65 19.72
CA MET A 1 7.86 -16.76 19.81
C MET A 1 7.69 -16.10 18.44
N CYS A 2 6.65 -16.41 17.70
CA CYS A 2 6.43 -15.77 16.42
C CYS A 2 5.84 -14.37 16.69
N ILE A 3 6.62 -13.33 16.48
CA ILE A 3 6.15 -11.95 16.54
C ILE A 3 5.38 -11.70 15.24
N ARG A 4 4.14 -11.25 15.37
CA ARG A 4 3.28 -10.86 14.24
C ARG A 4 2.97 -9.38 14.36
N ASP A 5 3.16 -8.66 13.26
CA ASP A 5 2.98 -7.22 13.23
C ASP A 5 1.65 -6.86 12.55
N SER A 6 0.99 -5.85 13.10
CA SER A 6 -0.01 -5.06 12.40
C SER A 6 0.69 -3.82 11.85
N TYR A 7 0.59 -3.61 10.56
CA TYR A 7 1.24 -2.53 9.86
C TYR A 7 0.22 -1.44 9.50
N ASP A 8 0.54 -0.18 9.80
CA ASP A 8 -0.32 0.97 9.47
C ASP A 8 0.49 2.07 8.76
N PRO A 9 0.34 2.22 7.43
CA PRO A 9 1.10 3.20 6.65
C PRO A 9 0.74 4.65 6.97
N SER A 10 -0.47 4.91 7.48
CA SER A 10 -0.94 6.26 7.74
C SER A 10 -0.10 6.98 8.81
N HIS A 11 0.34 6.25 9.82
CA HIS A 11 1.22 6.79 10.86
C HIS A 11 2.61 7.14 10.35
N TYR A 12 3.09 6.43 9.33
CA TYR A 12 4.37 6.74 8.67
C TYR A 12 4.27 8.04 7.87
N VAL A 13 3.16 8.23 7.14
CA VAL A 13 2.90 9.48 6.39
C VAL A 13 2.96 10.67 7.34
N LEU A 14 2.29 10.59 8.51
CA LEU A 14 2.29 11.66 9.51
C LEU A 14 3.67 11.94 10.11
N GLN A 15 4.59 11.00 10.03
CA GLN A 15 5.96 11.14 10.52
C GLN A 15 7.00 11.33 9.41
N CYS A 16 6.58 11.48 8.16
CA CYS A 16 7.46 11.57 7.00
C CYS A 16 8.43 10.38 6.86
N LEU A 17 8.01 9.19 7.30
CA LEU A 17 8.80 7.96 7.19
C LEU A 17 8.42 7.17 5.93
N ASN A 18 9.38 6.43 5.39
CA ASN A 18 9.15 5.56 4.26
C ASN A 18 8.45 4.26 4.71
N TYR A 19 7.16 4.18 4.46
CA TYR A 19 6.35 3.02 4.82
C TYR A 19 6.53 1.84 3.84
N LEU A 20 7.00 2.06 2.62
CA LEU A 20 7.25 1.00 1.65
C LEU A 20 8.50 0.18 2.02
N ASP A 21 9.56 0.83 2.49
CA ASP A 21 10.76 0.15 2.96
C ASP A 21 10.47 -0.74 4.19
N HIS A 22 9.53 -0.34 5.03
CA HIS A 22 9.10 -1.16 6.15
C HIS A 22 8.52 -2.51 5.69
N ILE A 23 7.76 -2.52 4.59
CA ILE A 23 7.24 -3.76 4.01
C ILE A 23 8.41 -4.65 3.56
N ASP A 24 9.40 -4.10 2.85
CA ASP A 24 10.54 -4.86 2.36
C ASP A 24 11.35 -5.50 3.49
N ILE A 25 11.51 -4.78 4.60
CA ILE A 25 12.31 -5.26 5.74
C ILE A 25 11.54 -6.31 6.58
N TYR A 26 10.22 -6.14 6.74
CA TYR A 26 9.43 -6.88 7.73
C TYR A 26 8.27 -7.71 7.15
N HIS A 27 8.21 -7.92 5.83
CA HIS A 27 7.10 -8.62 5.17
C HIS A 27 6.73 -9.97 5.79
N GLU A 28 7.71 -10.75 6.25
CA GLU A 28 7.47 -12.06 6.89
C GLU A 28 6.69 -11.96 8.20
N ARG A 29 6.85 -10.84 8.91
CA ARG A 29 6.22 -10.59 10.22
C ARG A 29 4.83 -9.98 10.09
N ILE A 30 4.59 -9.21 9.03
CA ILE A 30 3.34 -8.51 8.83
C ILE A 30 2.25 -9.53 8.46
N LYS A 31 1.26 -9.70 9.33
CA LYS A 31 0.12 -10.60 9.14
C LYS A 31 -1.22 -9.86 9.03
N MET A 32 -1.20 -8.59 9.32
CA MET A 32 -2.33 -7.67 9.16
C MET A 32 -1.80 -6.30 8.76
N PHE A 33 -2.52 -5.59 7.92
CA PHE A 33 -2.27 -4.17 7.74
C PHE A 33 -3.57 -3.38 7.72
N HIS A 34 -3.50 -2.19 8.26
CA HIS A 34 -4.61 -1.26 8.24
C HIS A 34 -4.61 -0.51 6.90
N VAL A 35 -5.72 -0.62 6.19
CA VAL A 35 -5.99 0.22 5.04
C VAL A 35 -6.60 1.50 5.60
N LYS A 36 -5.73 2.44 5.92
CA LYS A 36 -6.03 3.72 6.56
C LYS A 36 -5.24 4.81 5.88
N ASP A 37 -5.90 5.87 5.50
CA ASP A 37 -5.29 6.96 4.75
C ASP A 37 -4.97 8.17 5.63
N ALA A 38 -3.96 8.91 5.23
CA ALA A 38 -3.51 10.13 5.89
C ALA A 38 -2.90 11.09 4.88
N GLU A 39 -2.88 12.36 5.24
CA GLU A 39 -2.12 13.38 4.53
C GLU A 39 -1.28 14.19 5.49
N PHE A 40 -0.14 14.68 5.01
CA PHE A 40 0.71 15.59 5.75
C PHE A 40 1.18 16.71 4.81
N ASN A 41 0.63 17.89 5.00
CA ASN A 41 0.92 19.08 4.21
C ASN A 41 1.50 20.17 5.11
N PRO A 42 2.79 20.04 5.54
CA PRO A 42 3.39 20.97 6.45
C PRO A 42 3.56 22.35 5.81
N SER A 43 3.36 23.38 6.59
CA SER A 43 3.74 24.74 6.25
C SER A 43 4.97 25.16 7.06
N GLY A 44 5.57 26.29 6.77
CA GLY A 44 6.66 26.83 7.60
C GLY A 44 6.27 27.13 9.06
N ARG A 45 5.00 26.94 9.42
CA ARG A 45 4.44 27.24 10.75
C ARG A 45 3.83 26.03 11.46
N GLN A 46 3.66 24.90 10.77
CA GLN A 46 2.89 23.77 11.28
C GLN A 46 3.62 22.46 11.00
N GLY A 47 3.82 21.65 12.05
CA GLY A 47 4.15 20.24 11.96
C GLY A 47 2.91 19.37 12.09
N VAL A 48 3.08 18.05 12.22
CA VAL A 48 1.99 17.07 12.24
C VAL A 48 0.95 17.35 13.34
N TYR A 49 1.39 17.75 14.52
CA TYR A 49 0.51 18.07 15.64
C TYR A 49 0.20 19.56 15.80
N GLY A 50 0.75 20.41 14.99
CA GLY A 50 0.48 21.82 14.70
C GLY A 50 -0.17 22.70 15.78
N GLY A 51 0.14 22.54 17.05
CA GLY A 51 -0.46 23.32 18.14
C GLY A 51 -1.90 22.91 18.48
N TYR A 52 -2.69 23.85 18.99
CA TYR A 52 -4.08 23.60 19.43
C TYR A 52 -5.13 23.71 18.31
N GLN A 53 -4.78 23.29 17.10
CA GLN A 53 -5.71 23.35 15.98
C GLN A 53 -6.71 22.19 16.00
N SER A 54 -7.91 22.43 15.44
CA SER A 54 -8.86 21.35 15.17
C SER A 54 -8.28 20.37 14.15
N TRP A 55 -8.75 19.14 14.14
CA TRP A 55 -8.32 18.12 13.19
C TRP A 55 -8.44 18.57 11.73
N ILE A 56 -9.48 19.35 11.40
CA ILE A 56 -9.73 19.89 10.05
C ILE A 56 -8.58 20.82 9.60
N ASN A 57 -7.99 21.56 10.53
CA ASN A 57 -6.99 22.59 10.24
C ASN A 57 -5.54 22.12 10.41
N ARG A 58 -5.32 20.89 10.87
CA ARG A 58 -3.96 20.34 11.05
C ARG A 58 -3.31 20.05 9.71
N ALA A 59 -1.99 20.29 9.66
CA ALA A 59 -1.17 19.89 8.51
C ALA A 59 -1.14 18.38 8.31
N GLY A 60 -1.06 17.63 9.42
CA GLY A 60 -1.14 16.16 9.43
C GLY A 60 -2.49 15.69 9.96
N ARG A 61 -3.21 14.89 9.17
CA ARG A 61 -4.53 14.38 9.52
C ARG A 61 -4.87 13.11 8.78
N PHE A 62 -5.75 12.31 9.37
CA PHE A 62 -6.29 11.14 8.71
C PHE A 62 -7.36 11.52 7.69
N ARG A 63 -7.43 10.74 6.63
CA ARG A 63 -8.34 10.96 5.51
C ARG A 63 -9.15 9.69 5.19
N SER A 64 -10.28 9.88 4.54
CA SER A 64 -10.97 8.76 3.93
C SER A 64 -10.11 8.14 2.84
N LEU A 65 -10.28 6.84 2.58
CA LEU A 65 -9.43 6.11 1.65
C LEU A 65 -9.43 6.74 0.25
N GLY A 66 -8.23 6.99 -0.26
CA GLY A 66 -8.02 7.63 -1.56
C GLY A 66 -8.05 9.15 -1.56
N ASP A 67 -8.40 9.79 -0.44
CA ASP A 67 -8.40 11.24 -0.30
C ASP A 67 -7.09 11.78 0.31
N GLY A 68 -6.20 10.88 0.75
CA GLY A 68 -4.93 11.20 1.38
C GLY A 68 -3.71 11.00 0.47
N GLN A 69 -2.58 10.65 1.07
CA GLN A 69 -1.28 10.55 0.42
C GLN A 69 -0.66 9.15 0.49
N VAL A 70 -1.37 8.17 1.06
CA VAL A 70 -0.87 6.79 1.09
C VAL A 70 -0.95 6.17 -0.30
N ASP A 71 0.18 5.69 -0.82
CA ASP A 71 0.24 4.97 -2.09
C ASP A 71 -0.17 3.51 -1.90
N PHE A 72 -1.47 3.27 -1.86
CA PHE A 72 -2.03 1.92 -1.71
C PHE A 72 -1.68 1.01 -2.88
N LYS A 73 -1.54 1.54 -4.10
CA LYS A 73 -1.15 0.73 -5.27
C LYS A 73 0.21 0.09 -5.05
N SER A 74 1.19 0.87 -4.60
CA SER A 74 2.52 0.33 -4.28
C SER A 74 2.49 -0.64 -3.10
N ILE A 75 1.68 -0.37 -2.06
CA ILE A 75 1.52 -1.28 -0.92
C ILE A 75 0.97 -2.63 -1.37
N PHE A 76 -0.16 -2.64 -2.10
CA PHE A 76 -0.78 -3.88 -2.58
C PHE A 76 0.13 -4.63 -3.54
N SER A 77 0.85 -3.92 -4.42
CA SER A 77 1.84 -4.53 -5.33
C SER A 77 2.95 -5.24 -4.57
N LYS A 78 3.58 -4.57 -3.58
CA LYS A 78 4.61 -5.18 -2.73
C LYS A 78 4.07 -6.39 -1.96
N ARG A 79 2.86 -6.26 -1.38
CA ARG A 79 2.23 -7.36 -0.62
C ARG A 79 1.97 -8.59 -1.50
N SER A 80 1.50 -8.37 -2.73
CA SER A 80 1.34 -9.46 -3.70
C SER A 80 2.68 -10.09 -4.08
N GLY A 81 3.72 -9.30 -4.30
CA GLY A 81 5.07 -9.78 -4.59
C GLY A 81 5.68 -10.62 -3.47
N TYR A 82 5.31 -10.37 -2.20
CA TYR A 82 5.72 -11.16 -1.05
C TYR A 82 4.72 -12.27 -0.65
N ASN A 83 3.77 -12.60 -1.52
CA ASN A 83 2.76 -13.64 -1.27
C ASN A 83 2.03 -13.44 0.07
N PHE A 84 1.59 -12.23 0.33
CA PHE A 84 0.92 -11.91 1.58
C PHE A 84 -0.39 -12.67 1.73
N ASP A 85 -0.51 -13.41 2.84
CA ASP A 85 -1.64 -14.28 3.20
C ASP A 85 -2.47 -13.76 4.39
N GLY A 86 -2.28 -12.51 4.76
CA GLY A 86 -2.89 -11.91 5.95
C GLY A 86 -4.12 -11.06 5.64
N TRP A 87 -4.47 -10.19 6.59
CA TRP A 87 -5.67 -9.36 6.53
C TRP A 87 -5.38 -7.93 6.12
N ALA A 88 -6.15 -7.40 5.16
CA ALA A 88 -6.27 -5.99 4.87
C ALA A 88 -7.52 -5.46 5.61
N VAL A 89 -7.30 -4.70 6.66
CA VAL A 89 -8.36 -4.25 7.58
C VAL A 89 -8.69 -2.79 7.30
N LEU A 90 -9.92 -2.52 6.90
CA LEU A 90 -10.40 -1.14 6.81
C LEU A 90 -10.36 -0.50 8.19
N GLU A 91 -9.54 0.53 8.35
CA GLU A 91 -9.60 1.42 9.49
C GLU A 91 -9.88 2.84 8.99
N TRP A 92 -11.04 3.34 9.35
CA TRP A 92 -11.46 4.64 8.86
C TRP A 92 -11.42 5.70 9.97
N GLU A 93 -10.66 6.74 9.71
CA GLU A 93 -10.67 7.98 10.47
C GLU A 93 -10.65 9.15 9.48
N CYS A 94 -11.59 10.04 9.57
CA CYS A 94 -11.59 11.25 8.76
C CYS A 94 -12.31 12.37 9.48
N CYS A 95 -11.72 13.56 9.46
CA CYS A 95 -12.30 14.74 10.09
C CYS A 95 -13.16 15.58 9.13
N ILE A 96 -13.30 15.15 7.86
CA ILE A 96 -13.98 15.92 6.80
C ILE A 96 -15.19 15.15 6.24
N LYS A 97 -14.98 13.91 5.80
CA LYS A 97 -16.03 13.08 5.18
C LYS A 97 -16.94 12.46 6.25
N SER A 98 -18.20 12.21 5.94
CA SER A 98 -19.09 11.53 6.87
C SER A 98 -18.74 10.06 7.04
N PRO A 99 -18.98 9.45 8.21
CA PRO A 99 -18.73 8.03 8.46
C PRO A 99 -19.48 7.11 7.50
N GLU A 100 -20.71 7.46 7.16
CA GLU A 100 -21.57 6.68 6.25
C GLU A 100 -20.96 6.61 4.86
N GLN A 101 -20.49 7.76 4.34
CA GLN A 101 -19.85 7.81 3.04
C GLN A 101 -18.52 7.05 3.08
N GLY A 102 -17.70 7.27 4.12
CA GLY A 102 -16.42 6.58 4.27
C GLY A 102 -16.56 5.05 4.35
N ALA A 103 -17.57 4.57 5.08
CA ALA A 103 -17.87 3.15 5.17
C ALA A 103 -18.33 2.56 3.82
N ALA A 104 -19.20 3.28 3.10
CA ALA A 104 -19.67 2.83 1.79
C ALA A 104 -18.55 2.73 0.74
N GLU A 105 -17.57 3.63 0.79
CA GLU A 105 -16.45 3.67 -0.15
C GLU A 105 -15.33 2.68 0.23
N GLY A 106 -15.18 2.34 1.50
CA GLY A 106 -14.00 1.64 2.02
C GLY A 106 -13.81 0.23 1.50
N ALA A 107 -14.83 -0.62 1.54
CA ALA A 107 -14.74 -2.00 1.06
C ALA A 107 -14.51 -2.08 -0.46
N PRO A 108 -15.24 -1.31 -1.31
CA PRO A 108 -14.94 -1.22 -2.74
C PRO A 108 -13.52 -0.71 -3.03
N PHE A 109 -13.02 0.25 -2.25
CA PHE A 109 -11.66 0.75 -2.40
C PHE A 109 -10.63 -0.37 -2.21
N ILE A 110 -10.74 -1.15 -1.13
CA ILE A 110 -9.84 -2.28 -0.88
C ILE A 110 -9.95 -3.31 -2.01
N GLN A 111 -11.17 -3.70 -2.36
CA GLN A 111 -11.42 -4.69 -3.42
C GLN A 111 -10.78 -4.29 -4.75
N ASN A 112 -10.84 -3.02 -5.12
CA ASN A 112 -10.25 -2.50 -6.34
C ASN A 112 -8.72 -2.43 -6.33
N HIS A 113 -8.08 -2.59 -5.17
CA HIS A 113 -6.62 -2.61 -5.03
C HIS A 113 -6.04 -4.01 -4.90
N ILE A 114 -6.88 -5.02 -4.65
CA ILE A 114 -6.43 -6.42 -4.60
C ILE A 114 -5.92 -6.84 -5.97
N ILE A 115 -4.72 -7.42 -6.00
CA ILE A 115 -4.10 -7.93 -7.21
C ILE A 115 -4.33 -9.44 -7.26
N GLU A 116 -5.00 -9.90 -8.29
CA GLU A 116 -5.08 -11.33 -8.60
C GLU A 116 -3.77 -11.76 -9.24
N VAL A 117 -2.98 -12.51 -8.47
CA VAL A 117 -1.67 -12.98 -8.92
C VAL A 117 -1.88 -14.07 -9.97
N THR A 118 -1.16 -13.96 -11.09
CA THR A 118 -1.18 -14.98 -12.15
C THR A 118 -0.09 -16.02 -11.96
N ASP A 119 -0.42 -17.28 -12.23
CA ASP A 119 0.56 -18.37 -12.28
C ASP A 119 1.39 -18.39 -13.57
N LYS A 120 1.01 -17.56 -14.55
CA LYS A 120 1.72 -17.47 -15.83
C LYS A 120 2.66 -16.28 -15.84
N ALA A 121 3.96 -16.56 -16.00
CA ALA A 121 4.92 -15.50 -16.26
C ALA A 121 4.63 -14.87 -17.63
N PHE A 122 4.72 -13.54 -17.71
CA PHE A 122 4.63 -12.82 -18.99
C PHE A 122 5.74 -13.24 -19.95
N ASP A 123 6.88 -13.64 -19.40
CA ASP A 123 8.10 -13.99 -20.14
C ASP A 123 8.31 -15.51 -20.10
N ASP A 124 7.64 -16.23 -20.97
CA ASP A 124 7.86 -17.66 -21.18
C ASP A 124 9.28 -17.98 -21.70
N PHE A 125 10.01 -16.96 -22.18
CA PHE A 125 11.39 -17.11 -22.64
C PHE A 125 12.37 -17.40 -21.50
N ALA A 126 12.09 -16.92 -20.29
CA ALA A 126 12.95 -17.15 -19.13
C ALA A 126 12.91 -18.59 -18.63
N SER A 127 11.83 -19.32 -18.89
CA SER A 127 11.64 -20.71 -18.44
C SER A 127 11.99 -21.76 -19.49
N SER A 128 12.03 -21.40 -20.78
CA SER A 128 12.25 -22.35 -21.88
C SER A 128 13.73 -22.56 -22.25
N GLY A 129 14.67 -21.80 -21.67
CA GLY A 129 16.06 -21.79 -22.11
C GLY A 129 16.23 -21.27 -23.54
N THR A 130 17.45 -21.09 -23.98
CA THR A 130 17.75 -20.76 -25.38
C THR A 130 17.70 -22.03 -26.22
N ASP A 131 16.69 -22.19 -27.05
CA ASP A 131 16.69 -23.18 -28.11
C ASP A 131 17.57 -22.67 -29.25
N GLU A 132 18.85 -23.10 -29.23
CA GLU A 132 19.85 -22.66 -30.19
C GLU A 132 19.48 -23.08 -31.63
N GLN A 133 18.80 -24.22 -31.81
CA GLN A 133 18.35 -24.69 -33.12
C GLN A 133 17.18 -23.88 -33.66
N ALA A 134 16.20 -23.55 -32.82
CA ALA A 134 15.10 -22.68 -33.21
C ALA A 134 15.61 -21.27 -33.55
N ASN A 135 16.55 -20.74 -32.78
CA ASN A 135 17.17 -19.43 -33.04
C ASN A 135 17.94 -19.40 -34.36
N LYS A 136 18.75 -20.43 -34.65
CA LYS A 136 19.46 -20.55 -35.94
C LYS A 136 18.49 -20.62 -37.12
N LYS A 137 17.39 -21.38 -36.99
CA LYS A 137 16.37 -21.47 -38.01
C LYS A 137 15.66 -20.13 -38.28
N ILE A 138 15.38 -19.35 -37.24
CA ILE A 138 14.80 -18.00 -37.34
C ILE A 138 15.77 -17.03 -38.00
N LEU A 139 17.06 -17.15 -37.68
CA LEU A 139 18.12 -16.28 -38.24
C LEU A 139 18.59 -16.72 -39.60
N GLY A 140 18.17 -17.88 -40.10
CA GLY A 140 18.54 -18.41 -41.43
C GLY A 140 20.01 -18.84 -41.52
N ILE A 141 20.63 -19.26 -40.43
CA ILE A 141 22.01 -19.71 -40.33
C ILE A 141 22.13 -21.15 -39.83
#